data_15ace1f6a41095dcd5bdc517b8ac3d0c
#
_entry.id   15ace1f6a41095dcd5bdc517b8ac3d0c
#
_cell.length_a   1.000
_cell.length_b   1.000
_cell.length_c   1.000
_cell.angle_alpha   90.00
_cell.angle_beta   90.00
_cell.angle_gamma   90.00
#
_symmetry.space_group_name_H-M   'P 1'
#
loop_
_entity.id
_entity.type
_entity.pdbx_description
1 polymer ?
#
loop_
_entity_poly.entity_id
_entity_poly.type
_entity_poly.pdbx_seq_one_letter_code
_entity_poly.pdbx_strand_id
1 'polypeptide(L)'
;MMSDWTLGYIAEGVVFLAGFLGALGVLNSTLKKWLSKVMSEQTKAISDQMNQMLVHLDNIDKETTKNYLVQFISEVKRGEMINETERQRFYEEYEHYIDMKGNTYIKTEIEALQKKGMI
;
A
#
# COMPACT_ATOMS: atom_id res chain seq x y z
N MET A 1 -42.31 50.18 28.61
CA MET A 1 -43.35 49.53 27.76
C MET A 1 -42.72 49.22 26.40
N MET A 2 -42.64 47.96 26.02
CA MET A 2 -42.14 47.59 24.68
C MET A 2 -43.16 47.99 23.60
N SER A 3 -42.69 48.66 22.59
CA SER A 3 -43.56 49.01 21.43
C SER A 3 -43.85 47.80 20.59
N ASP A 4 -45.00 47.80 19.86
CA ASP A 4 -45.40 46.68 19.04
C ASP A 4 -44.38 46.30 17.96
N TRP A 5 -43.64 47.26 17.40
CA TRP A 5 -42.60 47.04 16.41
C TRP A 5 -41.41 46.29 17.03
N THR A 6 -41.08 46.50 18.31
CA THR A 6 -40.02 45.77 19.01
C THR A 6 -40.41 44.30 19.20
N LEU A 7 -41.65 44.01 19.53
CA LEU A 7 -42.19 42.66 19.60
C LEU A 7 -42.18 41.99 18.23
N GLY A 8 -42.49 42.72 17.18
CA GLY A 8 -42.40 42.23 15.80
C GLY A 8 -40.98 41.84 15.43
N TYR A 9 -40.00 42.63 15.76
CA TYR A 9 -38.59 42.34 15.53
C TYR A 9 -38.14 41.07 16.28
N ILE A 10 -38.53 40.90 17.52
CA ILE A 10 -38.21 39.72 18.30
C ILE A 10 -38.85 38.47 17.68
N ALA A 11 -40.12 38.55 17.27
CA ALA A 11 -40.82 37.45 16.61
C ALA A 11 -40.15 37.04 15.29
N GLU A 12 -39.79 38.02 14.44
CA GLU A 12 -39.08 37.77 13.20
C GLU A 12 -37.70 37.15 13.45
N GLY A 13 -36.96 37.63 14.44
CA GLY A 13 -35.68 37.09 14.82
C GLY A 13 -35.76 35.63 15.27
N VAL A 14 -36.78 35.28 16.05
CA VAL A 14 -37.01 33.91 16.51
C VAL A 14 -37.36 32.98 15.32
N VAL A 15 -38.20 33.43 14.42
CA VAL A 15 -38.57 32.66 13.19
C VAL A 15 -37.35 32.47 12.30
N PHE A 16 -36.55 33.49 12.12
CA PHE A 16 -35.30 33.41 11.36
C PHE A 16 -34.33 32.41 11.97
N LEU A 17 -34.12 32.48 13.27
CA LEU A 17 -33.21 31.52 13.98
C LEU A 17 -33.74 30.10 13.88
N ALA A 18 -35.03 29.87 14.02
CA ALA A 18 -35.62 28.55 13.89
C ALA A 18 -35.43 27.98 12.48
N GLY A 19 -35.66 28.82 11.44
CA GLY A 19 -35.43 28.45 10.07
C GLY A 19 -33.97 28.19 9.76
N PHE A 20 -33.07 29.00 10.29
CA PHE A 20 -31.63 28.83 10.14
C PHE A 20 -31.12 27.54 10.80
N LEU A 21 -31.57 27.24 12.01
CA LEU A 21 -31.19 26.00 12.69
C LEU A 21 -31.73 24.77 11.97
N GLY A 22 -32.96 24.85 11.45
CA GLY A 22 -33.53 23.79 10.62
C GLY A 22 -32.72 23.55 9.34
N ALA A 23 -32.37 24.65 8.63
CA ALA A 23 -31.55 24.60 7.44
C ALA A 23 -30.14 24.00 7.74
N LEU A 24 -29.52 24.41 8.82
CA LEU A 24 -28.24 23.83 9.27
C LEU A 24 -28.35 22.34 9.58
N GLY A 25 -29.44 21.90 10.18
CA GLY A 25 -29.70 20.49 10.46
C GLY A 25 -29.79 19.65 9.17
N VAL A 26 -30.51 20.16 8.18
CA VAL A 26 -30.65 19.51 6.87
C VAL A 26 -29.31 19.51 6.12
N LEU A 27 -28.62 20.64 6.11
CA LEU A 27 -27.30 20.73 5.49
C LEU A 27 -26.29 19.78 6.15
N ASN A 28 -26.29 19.70 7.47
CA ASN A 28 -25.39 18.81 8.22
C ASN A 28 -25.66 17.33 7.88
N SER A 29 -26.93 16.93 7.77
CA SER A 29 -27.30 15.57 7.37
C SER A 29 -26.87 15.27 5.94
N THR A 30 -27.11 16.17 5.01
CA THR A 30 -26.70 16.04 3.61
C THR A 30 -25.20 16.04 3.48
N LEU A 31 -24.52 16.91 4.22
CA LEU A 31 -23.08 17.01 4.23
C LEU A 31 -22.43 15.74 4.79
N LYS A 32 -22.99 15.17 5.86
CA LYS A 32 -22.51 13.90 6.41
C LYS A 32 -22.61 12.76 5.41
N LYS A 33 -23.73 12.66 4.69
CA LYS A 33 -23.92 11.64 3.65
C LYS A 33 -22.91 11.83 2.52
N TRP A 34 -22.74 13.06 2.07
CA TRP A 34 -21.81 13.40 1.01
C TRP A 34 -20.36 13.10 1.43
N LEU A 35 -19.96 13.53 2.63
CA LEU A 35 -18.62 13.27 3.18
C LEU A 35 -18.38 11.78 3.32
N SER A 36 -19.32 11.01 3.86
CA SER A 36 -19.18 9.55 3.97
C SER A 36 -18.96 8.90 2.62
N LYS A 37 -19.71 9.33 1.60
CA LYS A 37 -19.56 8.82 0.25
C LYS A 37 -18.18 9.16 -0.33
N VAL A 38 -17.77 10.41 -0.24
CA VAL A 38 -16.47 10.88 -0.75
C VAL A 38 -15.33 10.19 -0.02
N MET A 39 -15.38 10.09 1.30
CA MET A 39 -14.36 9.41 2.09
C MET A 39 -14.28 7.91 1.78
N SER A 40 -15.44 7.26 1.59
CA SER A 40 -15.48 5.85 1.20
C SER A 40 -14.83 5.63 -0.17
N GLU A 41 -15.15 6.46 -1.15
CA GLU A 41 -14.55 6.40 -2.49
C GLU A 41 -13.05 6.67 -2.46
N GLN A 42 -12.60 7.68 -1.70
CA GLN A 42 -11.19 8.00 -1.56
C GLN A 42 -10.43 6.90 -0.82
N THR A 43 -11.01 6.34 0.24
CA THR A 43 -10.41 5.24 0.98
C THR A 43 -10.23 4.02 0.09
N LYS A 44 -11.23 3.70 -0.73
CA LYS A 44 -11.13 2.61 -1.69
C LYS A 44 -10.03 2.88 -2.72
N ALA A 45 -9.97 4.08 -3.29
CA ALA A 45 -8.94 4.46 -4.25
C ALA A 45 -7.54 4.37 -3.64
N ILE A 46 -7.35 4.85 -2.40
CA ILE A 46 -6.08 4.76 -1.68
C ILE A 46 -5.73 3.30 -1.41
N SER A 47 -6.68 2.48 -0.98
CA SER A 47 -6.47 1.06 -0.75
C SER A 47 -6.04 0.33 -2.03
N ASP A 48 -6.69 0.61 -3.14
CA ASP A 48 -6.35 0.04 -4.45
C ASP A 48 -4.95 0.46 -4.88
N GLN A 49 -4.58 1.74 -4.69
CA GLN A 49 -3.24 2.24 -4.99
C GLN A 49 -2.18 1.58 -4.09
N MET A 50 -2.46 1.42 -2.80
CA MET A 50 -1.56 0.73 -1.88
C MET A 50 -1.35 -0.73 -2.29
N ASN A 51 -2.42 -1.43 -2.67
CA ASN A 51 -2.31 -2.81 -3.14
C ASN A 51 -1.48 -2.91 -4.41
N GLN A 52 -1.65 -1.99 -5.35
CA GLN A 52 -0.83 -1.92 -6.57
C GLN A 52 0.64 -1.65 -6.24
N MET A 53 0.92 -0.75 -5.29
CA MET A 53 2.28 -0.47 -4.85
C MET A 53 2.92 -1.69 -4.18
N LEU A 54 2.18 -2.42 -3.34
CA LEU A 54 2.67 -3.62 -2.68
C LEU A 54 3.03 -4.71 -3.70
N VAL A 55 2.18 -4.92 -4.70
CA VAL A 55 2.45 -5.87 -5.79
C VAL A 55 3.68 -5.45 -6.58
N HIS A 56 3.81 -4.15 -6.87
CA HIS A 56 4.95 -3.62 -7.60
C HIS A 56 6.26 -3.78 -6.81
N LEU A 57 6.25 -3.49 -5.50
CA LEU A 57 7.41 -3.69 -4.63
C LEU A 57 7.81 -5.16 -4.53
N ASP A 58 6.82 -6.06 -4.45
CA ASP A 58 7.07 -7.50 -4.43
C ASP A 58 7.73 -7.96 -5.73
N ASN A 59 7.27 -7.46 -6.88
CA ASN A 59 7.88 -7.75 -8.17
C ASN A 59 9.31 -7.21 -8.28
N ILE A 60 9.57 -6.00 -7.78
CA ILE A 60 10.92 -5.40 -7.75
C ILE A 60 11.84 -6.26 -6.87
N ASP A 61 11.36 -6.69 -5.71
CA ASP A 61 12.13 -7.54 -4.80
C ASP A 61 12.49 -8.88 -5.45
N LYS A 62 11.53 -9.53 -6.12
CA LYS A 62 11.78 -10.74 -6.89
C LYS A 62 12.84 -10.54 -7.98
N GLU A 63 12.73 -9.49 -8.77
CA GLU A 63 13.67 -9.19 -9.85
C GLU A 63 15.06 -8.88 -9.32
N THR A 64 15.17 -8.11 -8.24
CA THR A 64 16.43 -7.78 -7.61
C THR A 64 17.11 -9.04 -7.07
N THR A 65 16.39 -9.88 -6.37
CA THR A 65 16.89 -11.14 -5.82
C THR A 65 17.27 -12.09 -6.94
N LYS A 66 16.46 -12.22 -7.97
CA LYS A 66 16.76 -13.02 -9.16
C LYS A 66 18.06 -12.59 -9.82
N ASN A 67 18.24 -11.29 -10.04
CA ASN A 67 19.44 -10.76 -10.67
C ASN A 67 20.71 -11.06 -9.82
N TYR A 68 20.61 -10.93 -8.50
CA TYR A 68 21.68 -11.31 -7.60
C TYR A 68 22.03 -12.78 -7.74
N LEU A 69 21.05 -13.67 -7.72
CA LEU A 69 21.24 -15.11 -7.83
C LEU A 69 21.84 -15.50 -9.19
N VAL A 70 21.36 -14.92 -10.27
CA VAL A 70 21.89 -15.15 -11.62
C VAL A 70 23.34 -14.72 -11.72
N GLN A 71 23.68 -13.57 -11.18
CA GLN A 71 25.06 -13.09 -11.15
C GLN A 71 25.96 -14.01 -10.35
N PHE A 72 25.52 -14.44 -9.19
CA PHE A 72 26.26 -15.37 -8.33
C PHE A 72 26.49 -16.70 -9.05
N ILE A 73 25.47 -17.27 -9.67
CA ILE A 73 25.56 -18.50 -10.45
C ILE A 73 26.60 -18.35 -11.56
N SER A 74 26.59 -17.22 -12.26
CA SER A 74 27.55 -16.92 -13.33
C SER A 74 28.99 -16.86 -12.80
N GLU A 75 29.19 -16.24 -11.65
CA GLU A 75 30.52 -16.18 -11.00
C GLU A 75 31.01 -17.56 -10.59
N VAL A 76 30.14 -18.40 -10.05
CA VAL A 76 30.48 -19.78 -9.69
C VAL A 76 30.85 -20.59 -10.93
N LYS A 77 30.07 -20.46 -12.01
CA LYS A 77 30.35 -21.16 -13.28
C LYS A 77 31.66 -20.73 -13.91
N ARG A 78 32.08 -19.47 -13.70
CA ARG A 78 33.38 -18.98 -14.17
C ARG A 78 34.56 -19.44 -13.30
N GLY A 79 34.28 -20.10 -12.19
CA GLY A 79 35.29 -20.58 -11.28
C GLY A 79 35.87 -19.54 -10.32
N GLU A 80 35.15 -18.45 -10.10
CA GLU A 80 35.56 -17.43 -9.13
C GLU A 80 35.52 -17.97 -7.72
N MET A 81 36.47 -17.57 -6.91
CA MET A 81 36.52 -17.99 -5.50
C MET A 81 35.45 -17.27 -4.70
N ILE A 82 34.70 -18.06 -3.93
CA ILE A 82 33.60 -17.58 -3.10
C ILE A 82 33.99 -17.79 -1.63
N ASN A 83 33.94 -16.72 -0.84
CA ASN A 83 34.20 -16.83 0.59
C ASN A 83 32.92 -17.29 1.34
N GLU A 84 33.13 -17.65 2.61
CA GLU A 84 32.03 -18.18 3.45
C GLU A 84 30.90 -17.16 3.66
N THR A 85 31.25 -15.88 3.79
CA THR A 85 30.28 -14.80 3.97
C THR A 85 29.39 -14.63 2.71
N GLU A 86 29.99 -14.69 1.53
CA GLU A 86 29.26 -14.62 0.26
C GLU A 86 28.36 -15.84 0.07
N ARG A 87 28.82 -17.01 0.45
CA ARG A 87 28.05 -18.26 0.41
C ARG A 87 26.84 -18.19 1.32
N GLN A 88 27.02 -17.72 2.54
CA GLN A 88 25.94 -17.57 3.50
C GLN A 88 24.88 -16.59 2.99
N ARG A 89 25.30 -15.44 2.48
CA ARG A 89 24.42 -14.46 1.88
C ARG A 89 23.64 -15.03 0.69
N PHE A 90 24.32 -15.81 -0.15
CA PHE A 90 23.69 -16.47 -1.28
C PHE A 90 22.55 -17.39 -0.83
N TYR A 91 22.76 -18.22 0.17
CA TYR A 91 21.72 -19.11 0.67
C TYR A 91 20.56 -18.37 1.31
N GLU A 92 20.82 -17.29 2.02
CA GLU A 92 19.77 -16.43 2.58
C GLU A 92 18.90 -15.82 1.47
N GLU A 93 19.53 -15.28 0.44
CA GLU A 93 18.82 -14.71 -0.72
C GLU A 93 18.05 -15.78 -1.52
N TYR A 94 18.63 -16.97 -1.61
CA TYR A 94 17.97 -18.10 -2.27
C TYR A 94 16.70 -18.54 -1.54
N GLU A 95 16.76 -18.67 -0.22
CA GLU A 95 15.58 -18.98 0.61
C GLU A 95 14.51 -17.92 0.45
N HIS A 96 14.89 -16.65 0.46
CA HIS A 96 13.98 -15.53 0.24
C HIS A 96 13.32 -15.62 -1.12
N TYR A 97 14.07 -15.96 -2.16
CA TYR A 97 13.55 -16.11 -3.52
C TYR A 97 12.55 -17.25 -3.63
N ILE A 98 12.79 -18.38 -2.97
CA ILE A 98 11.86 -19.50 -2.91
C ILE A 98 10.58 -19.11 -2.18
N ASP A 99 10.69 -18.40 -1.06
CA ASP A 99 9.53 -17.94 -0.28
C ASP A 99 8.66 -16.97 -1.09
N MET A 100 9.25 -16.19 -1.97
CA MET A 100 8.54 -15.32 -2.90
C MET A 100 7.94 -16.05 -4.11
N LYS A 101 8.05 -17.37 -4.18
CA LYS A 101 7.63 -18.19 -5.32
C LYS A 101 8.31 -17.76 -6.62
N GLY A 102 9.63 -17.64 -6.56
CA GLY A 102 10.45 -17.30 -7.70
C GLY A 102 10.49 -18.37 -8.79
N ASN A 103 11.20 -18.08 -9.88
CA ASN A 103 11.28 -18.92 -11.06
C ASN A 103 11.95 -20.26 -10.76
N THR A 104 11.33 -21.36 -11.19
CA THR A 104 11.86 -22.72 -11.03
C THR A 104 13.17 -22.96 -11.78
N TYR A 105 13.43 -22.20 -12.84
CA TYR A 105 14.69 -22.28 -13.58
C TYR A 105 15.90 -21.97 -12.68
N ILE A 106 15.80 -20.91 -11.87
CA ILE A 106 16.86 -20.55 -10.92
C ILE A 106 17.09 -21.66 -9.90
N LYS A 107 16.02 -22.24 -9.37
CA LYS A 107 16.09 -23.38 -8.45
C LYS A 107 16.82 -24.55 -9.07
N THR A 108 16.49 -24.90 -10.31
CA THR A 108 17.12 -26.00 -11.04
C THR A 108 18.60 -25.76 -11.25
N GLU A 109 19.00 -24.56 -11.62
CA GLU A 109 20.41 -24.19 -11.81
C GLU A 109 21.19 -24.28 -10.49
N ILE A 110 20.63 -23.82 -9.39
CA ILE A 110 21.27 -23.89 -8.07
C ILE A 110 21.42 -25.34 -7.62
N GLU A 111 20.39 -26.16 -7.77
CA GLU A 111 20.45 -27.58 -7.43
C GLU A 111 21.51 -28.31 -8.26
N ALA A 112 21.64 -27.97 -9.52
CA ALA A 112 22.68 -28.53 -10.37
C ALA A 112 24.09 -28.19 -9.89
N LEU A 113 24.32 -26.94 -9.45
CA LEU A 113 25.61 -26.51 -8.88
C LEU A 113 25.88 -27.17 -7.53
N GLN A 114 24.86 -27.37 -6.72
CA GLN A 114 24.97 -28.09 -5.43
C GLN A 114 25.39 -29.55 -5.66
N LYS A 115 24.81 -30.22 -6.63
CA LYS A 115 25.19 -31.61 -7.00
C LYS A 115 26.64 -31.70 -7.47
N LYS A 116 27.15 -30.69 -8.13
CA LYS A 116 28.54 -30.61 -8.57
C LYS A 116 29.50 -30.21 -7.46
N GLY A 117 28.99 -29.88 -6.27
CA GLY A 117 29.81 -29.44 -5.15
C GLY A 117 30.41 -28.04 -5.34
N MET A 118 29.88 -27.25 -6.25
CA MET A 118 30.40 -25.90 -6.55
C MET A 118 29.89 -24.85 -5.56
N ILE A 119 28.79 -25.12 -4.91
CA ILE A 119 28.23 -24.24 -3.86
C ILE A 119 27.67 -25.06 -2.71
#